data_514755862e9c1ba996df3803cd64a610
#
_entry.id   514755862e9c1ba996df3803cd64a610
#
_cell.length_a   1.000
_cell.length_b   1.000
_cell.length_c   1.000
_cell.angle_alpha   90.00
_cell.angle_beta   90.00
_cell.angle_gamma   90.00
#
_symmetry.space_group_name_H-M   'P 1'
#
loop_
_entity.id
_entity.type
_entity.pdbx_description
1 polymer ?
#
loop_
_entity_poly.entity_id
_entity_poly.type
_entity_poly.pdbx_seq_one_letter_code
_entity_poly.pdbx_strand_id
1 'polypeptide(L)'
;CIRDSYTLRELNLLNEIAGKKRLEQLADEYSDKFPMPKLQFPKIWENLSNERVLVVEEITAPTLESHLNSETMEWDDLLQLFRIHGAFMFGMGVFHGDLHPGNAMMTKNKDFIFIDTGAICEAPEHVRKALFGFFYFLAKGELQNAFDAMLTMADVEPTGETLQTYYDSMFELYDGFVGTSVSEVSLTEQMMKTVKAAVLAGCSFGEDAFPIIRS
;
A
#
# COMPACT_ATOMS: atom_id res chain seq x y z
N CYS A 1 8.89 -5.47 -21.29
CA CYS A 1 9.56 -5.05 -20.05
C CYS A 1 8.53 -4.49 -19.07
N ILE A 2 8.60 -4.82 -17.77
CA ILE A 2 7.60 -4.42 -16.74
C ILE A 2 7.40 -2.88 -16.73
N ARG A 3 8.45 -2.13 -16.94
CA ARG A 3 8.41 -0.65 -17.03
C ARG A 3 7.53 -0.14 -18.17
N ASP A 4 7.53 -0.79 -19.32
CA ASP A 4 6.78 -0.34 -20.50
C ASP A 4 5.26 -0.57 -20.33
N SER A 5 4.87 -1.64 -19.63
CA SER A 5 3.45 -1.95 -19.39
C SER A 5 2.81 -0.99 -18.38
N TYR A 6 3.56 -0.53 -17.37
CA TYR A 6 3.11 0.49 -16.43
C TYR A 6 2.90 1.85 -17.10
N THR A 7 3.90 2.33 -17.83
CA THR A 7 3.82 3.62 -18.55
C THR A 7 2.68 3.65 -19.58
N LEU A 8 2.42 2.52 -20.25
CA LEU A 8 1.31 2.45 -21.21
C LEU A 8 -0.07 2.46 -20.52
N ARG A 9 -0.18 1.93 -19.29
CA ARG A 9 -1.42 2.01 -18.50
C ARG A 9 -1.71 3.42 -18.03
N GLU A 10 -0.71 4.17 -17.61
CA GLU A 10 -0.82 5.57 -17.17
C GLU A 10 -1.26 6.51 -18.30
N LEU A 11 -0.95 6.17 -19.55
CA LEU A 11 -1.34 6.96 -20.71
C LEU A 11 -2.82 6.82 -21.11
N ASN A 12 -3.55 5.84 -20.56
CA ASN A 12 -4.95 5.63 -20.86
C ASN A 12 -5.83 6.09 -19.69
N LEU A 13 -6.41 7.29 -19.80
CA LEU A 13 -7.23 7.90 -18.76
C LEU A 13 -8.55 7.17 -18.47
N LEU A 14 -8.94 6.17 -19.27
CA LEU A 14 -10.04 5.28 -18.91
C LEU A 14 -9.71 4.39 -17.71
N ASN A 15 -8.42 4.15 -17.43
CA ASN A 15 -7.99 3.44 -16.23
C ASN A 15 -8.31 4.21 -14.95
N GLU A 16 -8.28 5.56 -14.99
CA GLU A 16 -8.71 6.42 -13.89
C GLU A 16 -10.18 6.15 -13.52
N ILE A 17 -11.04 6.09 -14.56
CA ILE A 17 -12.46 5.83 -14.39
C ILE A 17 -12.69 4.43 -13.81
N ALA A 18 -12.01 3.44 -14.36
CA ALA A 18 -12.12 2.05 -13.91
C ALA A 18 -11.62 1.87 -12.46
N GLY A 19 -10.47 2.45 -12.13
CA GLY A 19 -9.89 2.39 -10.80
C GLY A 19 -10.77 3.07 -9.75
N LYS A 20 -11.23 4.28 -10.03
CA LYS A 20 -12.17 4.98 -9.14
C LYS A 20 -13.42 4.15 -8.87
N LYS A 21 -14.09 3.65 -9.93
CA LYS A 21 -15.28 2.82 -9.79
C LYS A 21 -15.03 1.57 -8.96
N ARG A 22 -13.89 0.94 -9.16
CA ARG A 22 -13.53 -0.26 -8.42
C ARG A 22 -13.35 0.01 -6.93
N LEU A 23 -12.68 1.10 -6.56
CA LEU A 23 -12.51 1.49 -5.16
C LEU A 23 -13.84 1.91 -4.52
N GLU A 24 -14.68 2.69 -5.21
CA GLU A 24 -16.01 3.06 -4.74
C GLU A 24 -16.88 1.82 -4.49
N GLN A 25 -16.95 0.92 -5.47
CA GLN A 25 -17.71 -0.32 -5.35
C GLN A 25 -17.28 -1.13 -4.13
N LEU A 26 -15.98 -1.25 -3.89
CA LEU A 26 -15.46 -1.99 -2.74
C LEU A 26 -15.76 -1.27 -1.42
N ALA A 27 -15.63 0.06 -1.37
CA ALA A 27 -15.97 0.83 -0.18
C ALA A 27 -17.45 0.66 0.20
N ASP A 28 -18.34 0.61 -0.80
CA ASP A 28 -19.77 0.38 -0.58
C ASP A 28 -20.06 -1.07 -0.17
N GLU A 29 -19.50 -2.05 -0.90
CA GLU A 29 -19.70 -3.48 -0.66
C GLU A 29 -19.25 -3.92 0.74
N TYR A 30 -18.14 -3.35 1.22
CA TYR A 30 -17.55 -3.70 2.51
C TYR A 30 -17.85 -2.66 3.61
N SER A 31 -18.80 -1.74 3.39
CA SER A 31 -19.12 -0.63 4.31
C SER A 31 -19.51 -1.09 5.72
N ASP A 32 -20.18 -2.22 5.85
CA ASP A 32 -20.55 -2.80 7.15
C ASP A 32 -19.32 -3.30 7.94
N LYS A 33 -18.31 -3.82 7.24
CA LYS A 33 -17.11 -4.39 7.84
C LYS A 33 -15.99 -3.37 8.02
N PHE A 34 -15.83 -2.50 7.04
CA PHE A 34 -14.83 -1.44 7.00
C PHE A 34 -15.49 -0.11 6.67
N PRO A 35 -16.17 0.55 7.63
CA PRO A 35 -16.81 1.83 7.38
C PRO A 35 -15.76 2.92 7.10
N MET A 36 -15.94 3.62 5.97
CA MET A 36 -15.04 4.68 5.52
C MET A 36 -15.79 6.01 5.29
N PRO A 37 -16.44 6.58 6.33
CA PRO A 37 -17.29 7.76 6.18
C PRO A 37 -16.52 9.02 5.78
N LYS A 38 -15.19 8.98 5.89
CA LYS A 38 -14.29 10.09 5.54
C LYS A 38 -13.61 9.92 4.17
N LEU A 39 -13.91 8.86 3.43
CA LEU A 39 -13.37 8.66 2.09
C LEU A 39 -14.37 9.21 1.05
N GLN A 40 -13.84 9.97 0.11
CA GLN A 40 -14.56 10.50 -1.03
C GLN A 40 -13.76 10.28 -2.32
N PHE A 41 -14.47 10.31 -3.43
CA PHE A 41 -13.88 10.28 -4.76
C PHE A 41 -14.48 11.41 -5.62
N PRO A 42 -13.69 12.04 -6.49
CA PRO A 42 -14.21 13.09 -7.36
C PRO A 42 -15.22 12.53 -8.35
N LYS A 43 -16.23 13.33 -8.68
CA LYS A 43 -17.15 12.97 -9.75
C LYS A 43 -16.43 13.00 -11.09
N ILE A 44 -16.67 11.99 -11.91
CA ILE A 44 -16.15 11.92 -13.29
C ILE A 44 -17.33 12.01 -14.27
N TRP A 45 -17.19 12.83 -15.32
CA TRP A 45 -18.14 12.90 -16.45
C TRP A 45 -17.68 11.98 -17.56
N GLU A 46 -18.06 10.71 -17.49
CA GLU A 46 -17.62 9.65 -18.41
C GLU A 46 -17.99 9.95 -19.86
N ASN A 47 -19.17 10.54 -20.09
CA ASN A 47 -19.63 10.93 -21.43
C ASN A 47 -18.80 12.07 -22.06
N LEU A 48 -17.96 12.74 -21.28
CA LEU A 48 -17.05 13.80 -21.73
C LEU A 48 -15.59 13.35 -21.67
N SER A 49 -15.34 12.12 -21.20
CA SER A 49 -14.01 11.56 -21.01
C SER A 49 -13.69 10.49 -22.06
N ASN A 50 -12.41 10.30 -22.36
CA ASN A 50 -11.91 9.27 -23.26
C ASN A 50 -10.46 8.90 -22.88
N GLU A 51 -9.79 8.08 -23.66
CA GLU A 51 -8.40 7.62 -23.39
C GLU A 51 -7.40 8.76 -23.17
N ARG A 52 -7.66 9.97 -23.68
CA ARG A 52 -6.74 11.11 -23.66
C ARG A 52 -7.25 12.32 -22.90
N VAL A 53 -8.50 12.33 -22.52
CA VAL A 53 -9.16 13.44 -21.81
C VAL A 53 -9.97 12.87 -20.66
N LEU A 54 -9.70 13.32 -19.45
CA LEU A 54 -10.49 13.05 -18.25
C LEU A 54 -11.18 14.34 -17.81
N VAL A 55 -12.51 14.31 -17.74
CA VAL A 55 -13.31 15.41 -17.22
C VAL A 55 -13.76 15.04 -15.82
N VAL A 56 -13.24 15.74 -14.83
CA VAL A 56 -13.43 15.46 -13.41
C VAL A 56 -13.82 16.72 -12.65
N GLU A 57 -14.49 16.54 -11.52
CA GLU A 57 -14.85 17.59 -10.58
C GLU A 57 -13.61 18.36 -10.11
N GLU A 58 -13.70 19.68 -10.11
CA GLU A 58 -12.66 20.52 -9.51
C GLU A 58 -12.69 20.39 -7.98
N ILE A 59 -11.57 19.95 -7.43
CA ILE A 59 -11.39 19.81 -5.98
C ILE A 59 -10.56 20.97 -5.47
N THR A 60 -11.10 21.76 -4.56
CA THR A 60 -10.41 22.92 -3.98
C THR A 60 -9.66 22.62 -2.69
N ALA A 61 -9.66 21.36 -2.23
CA ALA A 61 -8.92 20.92 -1.05
C ALA A 61 -7.42 20.84 -1.34
N PRO A 62 -6.54 21.16 -0.37
CA PRO A 62 -5.10 20.95 -0.52
C PRO A 62 -4.76 19.45 -0.52
N THR A 63 -3.63 19.10 -1.15
CA THR A 63 -3.07 17.76 -1.11
C THR A 63 -2.49 17.45 0.28
N LEU A 64 -2.33 16.16 0.58
CA LEU A 64 -1.64 15.76 1.83
C LEU A 64 -0.20 16.26 1.86
N GLU A 65 0.47 16.35 0.72
CA GLU A 65 1.80 16.94 0.62
C GLU A 65 1.80 18.39 1.10
N SER A 66 0.78 19.19 0.72
CA SER A 66 0.63 20.57 1.20
C SER A 66 0.38 20.63 2.71
N HIS A 67 -0.42 19.69 3.24
CA HIS A 67 -0.67 19.60 4.69
C HIS A 67 0.59 19.20 5.47
N LEU A 68 1.38 18.28 4.96
CA LEU A 68 2.66 17.86 5.56
C LEU A 68 3.66 19.01 5.56
N ASN A 69 3.81 19.73 4.44
CA ASN A 69 4.73 20.86 4.32
C ASN A 69 4.34 22.06 5.19
N SER A 70 3.06 22.22 5.49
CA SER A 70 2.54 23.29 6.37
C SER A 70 2.32 22.86 7.82
N GLU A 71 2.69 21.64 8.18
CA GLU A 71 2.54 21.06 9.52
C GLU A 71 1.09 21.15 10.07
N THR A 72 0.10 21.04 9.16
CA THR A 72 -1.33 21.11 9.51
C THR A 72 -2.00 19.75 9.62
N MET A 73 -1.25 18.66 9.39
CA MET A 73 -1.72 17.28 9.51
C MET A 73 -1.57 16.80 10.95
N GLU A 74 -2.64 16.31 11.53
CA GLU A 74 -2.66 15.75 12.88
C GLU A 74 -2.43 14.24 12.87
N TRP A 75 -2.05 13.67 14.01
CA TRP A 75 -1.84 12.21 14.14
C TRP A 75 -3.12 11.41 13.82
N ASP A 76 -4.28 11.89 14.24
CA ASP A 76 -5.56 11.25 13.97
C ASP A 76 -5.91 11.24 12.48
N ASP A 77 -5.48 12.24 11.72
CA ASP A 77 -5.65 12.29 10.25
C ASP A 77 -4.82 11.18 9.59
N LEU A 78 -3.57 11.00 10.01
CA LEU A 78 -2.70 9.92 9.54
C LEU A 78 -3.29 8.55 9.88
N LEU A 79 -3.74 8.35 11.11
CA LEU A 79 -4.39 7.10 11.53
C LEU A 79 -5.63 6.80 10.68
N GLN A 80 -6.42 7.81 10.37
CA GLN A 80 -7.60 7.63 9.51
C GLN A 80 -7.22 7.24 8.09
N LEU A 81 -6.20 7.88 7.51
CA LEU A 81 -5.68 7.50 6.19
C LEU A 81 -5.18 6.06 6.17
N PHE A 82 -4.38 5.67 7.18
CA PHE A 82 -3.90 4.29 7.31
C PHE A 82 -5.03 3.28 7.48
N ARG A 83 -6.10 3.62 8.20
CA ARG A 83 -7.28 2.75 8.32
C ARG A 83 -7.98 2.56 6.99
N ILE A 84 -8.17 3.64 6.22
CA ILE A 84 -8.79 3.59 4.89
C ILE A 84 -7.93 2.74 3.94
N HIS A 85 -6.67 3.12 3.77
CA HIS A 85 -5.77 2.41 2.85
C HIS A 85 -5.51 0.96 3.27
N GLY A 86 -5.32 0.73 4.57
CA GLY A 86 -5.16 -0.61 5.13
C GLY A 86 -6.39 -1.51 4.97
N ALA A 87 -7.60 -0.95 5.03
CA ALA A 87 -8.82 -1.70 4.74
C ALA A 87 -8.86 -2.17 3.28
N PHE A 88 -8.51 -1.31 2.33
CA PHE A 88 -8.37 -1.70 0.93
C PHE A 88 -7.27 -2.74 0.74
N MET A 89 -6.07 -2.49 1.24
CA MET A 89 -4.89 -3.33 1.05
C MET A 89 -5.06 -4.69 1.72
N PHE A 90 -5.27 -4.72 3.03
CA PHE A 90 -5.28 -5.96 3.81
C PHE A 90 -6.68 -6.59 3.91
N GLY A 91 -7.73 -5.77 3.95
CA GLY A 91 -9.11 -6.25 4.09
C GLY A 91 -9.70 -6.74 2.78
N MET A 92 -9.62 -5.94 1.73
CA MET A 92 -10.26 -6.20 0.43
C MET A 92 -9.28 -6.77 -0.60
N GLY A 93 -8.00 -6.45 -0.50
CA GLY A 93 -6.94 -6.92 -1.41
C GLY A 93 -6.88 -6.17 -2.73
N VAL A 94 -7.60 -5.07 -2.86
CA VAL A 94 -7.55 -4.14 -4.00
C VAL A 94 -7.33 -2.75 -3.44
N PHE A 95 -6.33 -2.06 -3.92
CA PHE A 95 -5.91 -0.79 -3.33
C PHE A 95 -5.29 0.15 -4.37
N HIS A 96 -5.18 1.40 -4.00
CA HIS A 96 -4.48 2.42 -4.78
C HIS A 96 -2.97 2.13 -4.74
N GLY A 97 -2.41 1.74 -5.86
CA GLY A 97 -1.00 1.28 -5.96
C GLY A 97 0.04 2.39 -6.03
N ASP A 98 -0.37 3.66 -6.01
CA ASP A 98 0.50 4.83 -6.03
C ASP A 98 -0.03 5.96 -5.12
N LEU A 99 -0.41 5.59 -3.90
CA LEU A 99 -0.98 6.53 -2.92
C LEU A 99 0.11 7.38 -2.25
N HIS A 100 0.80 8.19 -3.02
CA HIS A 100 1.72 9.19 -2.46
C HIS A 100 0.96 10.46 -1.99
N PRO A 101 1.56 11.32 -1.15
CA PRO A 101 0.85 12.47 -0.58
C PRO A 101 0.30 13.49 -1.59
N GLY A 102 0.75 13.45 -2.86
CA GLY A 102 0.21 14.26 -3.95
C GLY A 102 -1.08 13.69 -4.56
N ASN A 103 -1.37 12.38 -4.38
CA ASN A 103 -2.53 11.69 -4.92
C ASN A 103 -3.68 11.54 -3.92
N ALA A 104 -3.57 12.16 -2.77
CA ALA A 104 -4.66 12.29 -1.80
C ALA A 104 -4.80 13.74 -1.36
N MET A 105 -6.03 14.20 -1.24
CA MET A 105 -6.39 15.53 -0.75
C MET A 105 -7.18 15.40 0.54
N MET A 106 -7.11 16.41 1.39
CA MET A 106 -7.89 16.44 2.63
C MET A 106 -8.66 17.75 2.75
N THR A 107 -9.98 17.62 2.93
CA THR A 107 -10.86 18.76 3.11
C THR A 107 -10.71 19.38 4.52
N LYS A 108 -11.29 20.57 4.73
CA LYS A 108 -11.37 21.20 6.07
C LYS A 108 -12.17 20.35 7.08
N ASN A 109 -13.04 19.47 6.59
CA ASN A 109 -13.81 18.55 7.43
C ASN A 109 -13.08 17.23 7.70
N LYS A 110 -11.80 17.14 7.30
CA LYS A 110 -10.97 15.94 7.43
C LYS A 110 -11.50 14.76 6.60
N ASP A 111 -12.16 15.02 5.46
CA ASP A 111 -12.51 14.01 4.48
C ASP A 111 -11.34 13.83 3.52
N PHE A 112 -10.97 12.59 3.24
CA PHE A 112 -9.91 12.24 2.29
C PHE A 112 -10.50 12.02 0.91
N ILE A 113 -9.86 12.59 -0.10
CA ILE A 113 -10.26 12.45 -1.50
C ILE A 113 -9.10 11.80 -2.24
N PHE A 114 -9.32 10.59 -2.77
CA PHE A 114 -8.32 9.90 -3.58
C PHE A 114 -8.47 10.33 -5.04
N ILE A 115 -7.35 10.73 -5.61
CA ILE A 115 -7.21 11.11 -7.03
C ILE A 115 -6.12 10.25 -7.66
N ASP A 116 -6.00 10.31 -9.00
CA ASP A 116 -5.04 9.49 -9.75
C ASP A 116 -5.20 7.98 -9.47
N THR A 117 -6.42 7.50 -9.64
CA THR A 117 -6.82 6.12 -9.35
C THR A 117 -6.51 5.12 -10.47
N GLY A 118 -5.76 5.52 -11.50
CA GLY A 118 -5.39 4.67 -12.63
C GLY A 118 -4.46 3.50 -12.27
N ALA A 119 -3.71 3.64 -11.20
CA ALA A 119 -2.77 2.64 -10.70
C ALA A 119 -3.40 1.75 -9.61
N ILE A 120 -4.47 1.01 -9.94
CA ILE A 120 -5.02 0.01 -9.01
C ILE A 120 -4.15 -1.25 -9.00
N CYS A 121 -3.85 -1.72 -7.79
CA CYS A 121 -3.17 -2.98 -7.54
C CYS A 121 -4.10 -3.99 -6.87
N GLU A 122 -3.86 -5.25 -7.15
CA GLU A 122 -4.51 -6.38 -6.49
C GLU A 122 -3.46 -7.24 -5.80
N ALA A 123 -3.75 -7.69 -4.60
CA ALA A 123 -2.87 -8.57 -3.83
C ALA A 123 -3.60 -9.86 -3.47
N PRO A 124 -3.04 -11.03 -3.80
CA PRO A 124 -3.57 -12.32 -3.39
C PRO A 124 -3.71 -12.43 -1.87
N GLU A 125 -4.67 -13.21 -1.43
CA GLU A 125 -4.99 -13.31 -0.01
C GLU A 125 -3.80 -13.79 0.84
N HIS A 126 -3.01 -14.73 0.33
CA HIS A 126 -1.83 -15.23 1.05
C HIS A 126 -0.77 -14.13 1.22
N VAL A 127 -0.50 -13.32 0.18
CA VAL A 127 0.47 -12.21 0.21
C VAL A 127 0.06 -11.15 1.24
N ARG A 128 -1.21 -10.69 1.19
CA ARG A 128 -1.68 -9.65 2.13
C ARG A 128 -1.75 -10.14 3.58
N LYS A 129 -2.11 -11.42 3.80
CA LYS A 129 -2.08 -12.03 5.14
C LYS A 129 -0.67 -12.16 5.68
N ALA A 130 0.27 -12.60 4.84
CA ALA A 130 1.67 -12.72 5.20
C ALA A 130 2.27 -11.35 5.58
N LEU A 131 2.05 -10.34 4.75
CA LEU A 131 2.55 -9.00 5.00
C LEU A 131 1.91 -8.36 6.25
N PHE A 132 0.59 -8.53 6.43
CA PHE A 132 -0.08 -8.08 7.65
C PHE A 132 0.48 -8.80 8.90
N GLY A 133 0.67 -10.11 8.83
CA GLY A 133 1.27 -10.90 9.89
C GLY A 133 2.68 -10.43 10.24
N PHE A 134 3.48 -10.18 9.21
CA PHE A 134 4.83 -9.64 9.37
C PHE A 134 4.83 -8.34 10.19
N PHE A 135 4.06 -7.33 9.78
CA PHE A 135 3.98 -6.05 10.51
C PHE A 135 3.36 -6.19 11.90
N TYR A 136 2.35 -7.05 12.05
CA TYR A 136 1.71 -7.29 13.33
C TYR A 136 2.68 -7.88 14.37
N PHE A 137 3.43 -8.91 13.99
CA PHE A 137 4.41 -9.54 14.87
C PHE A 137 5.63 -8.64 15.11
N LEU A 138 6.06 -7.90 14.09
CA LEU A 138 7.13 -6.92 14.21
C LEU A 138 6.79 -5.83 15.23
N ALA A 139 5.56 -5.30 15.19
CA ALA A 139 5.06 -4.31 16.16
C ALA A 139 4.99 -4.84 17.58
N LYS A 140 4.87 -6.16 17.76
CA LYS A 140 4.91 -6.83 19.08
C LYS A 140 6.33 -7.19 19.54
N GLY A 141 7.35 -7.01 18.70
CA GLY A 141 8.70 -7.46 18.97
C GLY A 141 8.89 -8.97 18.83
N GLU A 142 7.93 -9.68 18.23
CA GLU A 142 7.95 -11.12 18.01
C GLU A 142 8.64 -11.44 16.68
N LEU A 143 9.97 -11.19 16.61
CA LEU A 143 10.76 -11.24 15.36
C LEU A 143 10.65 -12.59 14.64
N GLN A 144 10.74 -13.71 15.37
CA GLN A 144 10.63 -15.04 14.75
C GLN A 144 9.29 -15.19 14.01
N ASN A 145 8.18 -14.85 14.66
CA ASN A 145 6.84 -14.93 14.06
C ASN A 145 6.68 -13.97 12.86
N ALA A 146 7.35 -12.79 12.91
CA ALA A 146 7.38 -11.87 11.79
C ALA A 146 8.10 -12.49 10.59
N PHE A 147 9.25 -13.12 10.80
CA PHE A 147 10.02 -13.75 9.73
C PHE A 147 9.32 -14.99 9.16
N ASP A 148 8.65 -15.78 10.02
CA ASP A 148 7.80 -16.90 9.58
C ASP A 148 6.65 -16.41 8.70
N ALA A 149 6.00 -15.28 9.07
CA ALA A 149 4.97 -14.68 8.25
C ALA A 149 5.50 -14.22 6.88
N MET A 150 6.70 -13.63 6.84
CA MET A 150 7.34 -13.23 5.58
C MET A 150 7.60 -14.43 4.65
N LEU A 151 8.02 -15.59 5.20
CA LEU A 151 8.21 -16.80 4.40
C LEU A 151 6.91 -17.25 3.72
N THR A 152 5.76 -17.13 4.38
CA THR A 152 4.47 -17.51 3.79
C THR A 152 4.04 -16.63 2.61
N MET A 153 4.74 -15.52 2.35
CA MET A 153 4.55 -14.68 1.17
C MET A 153 5.32 -15.20 -0.05
N ALA A 154 6.34 -16.03 0.17
CA ALA A 154 7.18 -16.54 -0.90
C ALA A 154 6.51 -17.70 -1.66
N ASP A 155 6.63 -17.71 -2.99
CA ASP A 155 6.22 -18.84 -3.83
C ASP A 155 7.17 -20.04 -3.66
N VAL A 156 8.43 -19.75 -3.35
CA VAL A 156 9.43 -20.76 -3.02
C VAL A 156 10.11 -20.35 -1.72
N GLU A 157 9.98 -21.22 -0.73
CA GLU A 157 10.63 -21.07 0.56
C GLU A 157 12.03 -21.71 0.55
N PRO A 158 13.03 -21.11 1.21
CA PRO A 158 14.33 -21.73 1.41
C PRO A 158 14.20 -22.97 2.33
N THR A 159 15.10 -23.92 2.19
CA THR A 159 15.10 -25.15 3.00
C THR A 159 16.51 -25.49 3.48
N GLY A 160 16.63 -26.28 4.56
CA GLY A 160 17.93 -26.71 5.07
C GLY A 160 18.85 -25.55 5.45
N GLU A 161 20.07 -25.52 4.90
CA GLU A 161 21.07 -24.49 5.20
C GLU A 161 20.64 -23.09 4.71
N THR A 162 19.89 -23.00 3.61
CA THR A 162 19.40 -21.72 3.12
C THR A 162 18.31 -21.13 4.01
N LEU A 163 17.48 -21.96 4.65
CA LEU A 163 16.51 -21.51 5.66
C LEU A 163 17.22 -20.96 6.90
N GLN A 164 18.28 -21.60 7.36
CA GLN A 164 19.08 -21.07 8.45
C GLN A 164 19.71 -19.72 8.08
N THR A 165 20.29 -19.63 6.87
CA THR A 165 20.85 -18.37 6.34
C THR A 165 19.80 -17.26 6.29
N TYR A 166 18.55 -17.60 5.94
CA TYR A 166 17.42 -16.65 5.95
C TYR A 166 17.23 -16.07 7.36
N TYR A 167 17.06 -16.92 8.37
CA TYR A 167 16.84 -16.44 9.73
C TYR A 167 18.02 -15.64 10.27
N ASP A 168 19.24 -16.11 10.07
CA ASP A 168 20.45 -15.42 10.51
C ASP A 168 20.54 -14.00 9.91
N SER A 169 20.28 -13.90 8.60
CA SER A 169 20.25 -12.60 7.89
C SER A 169 19.15 -11.68 8.39
N MET A 170 17.97 -12.24 8.67
CA MET A 170 16.83 -11.47 9.18
C MET A 170 17.06 -10.99 10.60
N PHE A 171 17.59 -11.84 11.48
CA PHE A 171 17.93 -11.43 12.85
C PHE A 171 19.03 -10.37 12.87
N GLU A 172 20.06 -10.48 12.02
CA GLU A 172 21.09 -9.45 11.87
C GLU A 172 20.50 -8.13 11.37
N LEU A 173 19.61 -8.17 10.37
CA LEU A 173 18.97 -6.98 9.80
C LEU A 173 18.07 -6.25 10.81
N TYR A 174 17.47 -6.98 11.74
CA TYR A 174 16.55 -6.43 12.75
C TYR A 174 17.19 -6.32 14.14
N ASP A 175 18.52 -6.50 14.24
CA ASP A 175 19.24 -6.26 15.50
C ASP A 175 19.07 -4.79 15.94
N GLY A 176 18.61 -4.60 17.17
CA GLY A 176 18.31 -3.28 17.71
C GLY A 176 17.06 -2.59 17.15
N PHE A 177 16.31 -3.24 16.25
CA PHE A 177 15.07 -2.64 15.67
C PHE A 177 13.93 -2.57 16.68
N VAL A 178 13.84 -3.53 17.59
CA VAL A 178 12.76 -3.57 18.61
C VAL A 178 12.90 -2.39 19.57
N GLY A 179 11.86 -1.55 19.63
CA GLY A 179 11.85 -0.35 20.46
C GLY A 179 12.30 0.93 19.76
N THR A 180 12.68 0.87 18.48
CA THR A 180 12.92 2.08 17.68
C THR A 180 11.59 2.74 17.29
N SER A 181 11.60 4.07 17.12
CA SER A 181 10.43 4.79 16.63
C SER A 181 10.43 4.83 15.10
N VAL A 182 9.22 4.97 14.50
CA VAL A 182 9.06 5.11 13.04
C VAL A 182 9.77 6.37 12.51
N SER A 183 10.03 7.36 13.36
CA SER A 183 10.80 8.56 13.01
C SER A 183 12.30 8.32 12.87
N GLU A 184 12.81 7.24 13.43
CA GLU A 184 14.25 6.92 13.43
C GLU A 184 14.65 5.96 12.30
N VAL A 185 13.67 5.23 11.73
CA VAL A 185 13.90 4.22 10.70
C VAL A 185 12.95 4.45 9.52
N SER A 186 13.51 4.53 8.32
CA SER A 186 12.69 4.49 7.10
C SER A 186 12.08 3.10 6.92
N LEU A 187 10.78 2.98 7.13
CA LEU A 187 10.05 1.72 6.99
C LEU A 187 10.18 1.14 5.58
N THR A 188 10.13 2.00 4.56
CA THR A 188 10.31 1.60 3.15
C THR A 188 11.71 1.04 2.90
N GLU A 189 12.75 1.72 3.41
CA GLU A 189 14.13 1.24 3.26
C GLU A 189 14.33 -0.09 3.98
N GLN A 190 13.78 -0.23 5.19
CA GLN A 190 13.86 -1.47 5.96
C GLN A 190 13.15 -2.61 5.25
N MET A 191 11.96 -2.35 4.68
CA MET A 191 11.22 -3.36 3.91
C MET A 191 11.98 -3.81 2.66
N MET A 192 12.61 -2.88 1.94
CA MET A 192 13.43 -3.22 0.78
C MET A 192 14.67 -4.07 1.17
N LYS A 193 15.30 -3.77 2.31
CA LYS A 193 16.40 -4.59 2.86
C LYS A 193 15.91 -5.99 3.24
N THR A 194 14.71 -6.08 3.84
CA THR A 194 14.08 -7.34 4.24
C THR A 194 13.83 -8.24 3.04
N VAL A 195 13.18 -7.71 2.00
CA VAL A 195 12.92 -8.46 0.76
C VAL A 195 14.22 -8.89 0.09
N LYS A 196 15.21 -7.99 0.03
CA LYS A 196 16.53 -8.31 -0.54
C LYS A 196 17.22 -9.43 0.25
N ALA A 197 17.21 -9.38 1.58
CA ALA A 197 17.81 -10.44 2.42
C ALA A 197 17.10 -11.78 2.19
N ALA A 198 15.76 -11.79 2.14
CA ALA A 198 14.98 -12.99 1.86
C ALA A 198 15.31 -13.60 0.50
N VAL A 199 15.40 -12.78 -0.55
CA VAL A 199 15.75 -13.25 -1.91
C VAL A 199 17.17 -13.81 -1.96
N LEU A 200 18.14 -13.15 -1.33
CA LEU A 200 19.53 -13.63 -1.26
C LEU A 200 19.66 -14.95 -0.49
N ALA A 201 18.77 -15.19 0.46
CA ALA A 201 18.70 -16.45 1.22
C ALA A 201 17.88 -17.54 0.49
N GLY A 202 17.38 -17.28 -0.74
CA GLY A 202 16.72 -18.28 -1.58
C GLY A 202 15.21 -18.20 -1.61
N CYS A 203 14.57 -17.20 -1.02
CA CYS A 203 13.14 -16.94 -1.25
C CYS A 203 12.90 -16.47 -2.69
N SER A 204 11.81 -16.94 -3.28
CA SER A 204 11.29 -16.41 -4.54
C SER A 204 9.89 -15.85 -4.31
N PHE A 205 9.69 -14.60 -4.68
CA PHE A 205 8.39 -13.92 -4.60
C PHE A 205 7.80 -13.78 -6.00
N GLY A 206 6.52 -14.08 -6.15
CA GLY A 206 5.78 -13.88 -7.39
C GLY A 206 5.64 -12.41 -7.78
N GLU A 207 5.26 -12.19 -9.03
CA GLU A 207 5.02 -10.83 -9.52
C GLU A 207 3.95 -10.08 -8.71
N ASP A 208 3.02 -10.82 -8.10
CA ASP A 208 1.90 -10.29 -7.31
C ASP A 208 2.30 -9.74 -5.93
N ALA A 209 3.49 -10.09 -5.43
CA ALA A 209 4.00 -9.58 -4.16
C ALA A 209 4.57 -8.15 -4.26
N PHE A 210 5.13 -7.77 -5.41
CA PHE A 210 5.80 -6.50 -5.57
C PHE A 210 4.89 -5.27 -5.49
N PRO A 211 3.67 -5.27 -6.04
CA PRO A 211 2.77 -4.12 -5.95
C PRO A 211 2.45 -3.71 -4.50
N ILE A 212 2.21 -4.69 -3.63
CA ILE A 212 1.87 -4.41 -2.22
C ILE A 212 3.10 -4.01 -1.39
N ILE A 213 4.30 -4.45 -1.75
CA ILE A 213 5.54 -4.07 -1.05
C ILE A 213 5.95 -2.64 -1.40
N ARG A 214 5.61 -2.18 -2.61
CA ARG A 214 5.97 -0.86 -3.12
C ARG A 214 4.99 0.25 -2.69
N SER A 215 3.71 -0.08 -2.51
CA SER A 215 2.64 0.85 -2.10
C SER A 215 2.70 1.21 -0.63
#